data_552fed180f668112d43d7a0dd37e9d36
#
_entry.id   552fed180f668112d43d7a0dd37e9d36
#
_cell.length_a   1.000
_cell.length_b   1.000
_cell.length_c   1.000
_cell.angle_alpha   90.00
_cell.angle_beta   90.00
_cell.angle_gamma   90.00
#
_symmetry.space_group_name_H-M   'P 1'
#
loop_
_entity.id
_entity.type
_entity.pdbx_description
1 polymer ?
#
loop_
_entity_poly.entity_id
_entity_poly.type
_entity_poly.pdbx_seq_one_letter_code
_entity_poly.pdbx_strand_id
1 'polypeptide(L)'
;MVKIGAIAFSATLLVGTIAFAQTAPTKTGDSTKGKVLTDSKGMTLYIFDKDDGGKSACNGPCATNWPPLTASADAKPTGAYTIVTRDDGGKQWAYKGKPLYTWSKDTKTGDVTGDGVNNVWHIATP
;
A
#
# COMPACT_ATOMS: atom_id res chain seq x y z
N MET A 1 -41.11 -29.59 -45.42
CA MET A 1 -39.76 -29.90 -44.93
C MET A 1 -39.24 -28.74 -44.12
N VAL A 2 -39.18 -28.92 -42.86
CA VAL A 2 -38.72 -27.89 -41.96
C VAL A 2 -37.21 -27.94 -41.95
N LYS A 3 -36.58 -26.92 -42.41
CA LYS A 3 -35.18 -26.73 -42.19
C LYS A 3 -34.99 -26.03 -40.88
N ILE A 4 -34.55 -26.77 -39.92
CA ILE A 4 -34.09 -26.18 -38.68
C ILE A 4 -32.75 -25.53 -38.98
N GLY A 5 -32.78 -24.23 -39.10
CA GLY A 5 -31.55 -23.47 -39.11
C GLY A 5 -30.81 -23.75 -37.81
N ALA A 6 -29.64 -24.30 -37.90
CA ALA A 6 -28.78 -24.41 -36.76
C ALA A 6 -28.50 -22.98 -36.26
N ILE A 7 -29.14 -22.63 -35.18
CA ILE A 7 -28.73 -21.44 -34.44
C ILE A 7 -27.40 -21.80 -33.82
N ALA A 8 -26.34 -21.40 -34.48
CA ALA A 8 -25.05 -21.40 -33.85
C ALA A 8 -25.13 -20.37 -32.74
N PHE A 9 -25.39 -20.83 -31.55
CA PHE A 9 -25.01 -20.08 -30.38
C PHE A 9 -23.49 -20.08 -30.32
N SER A 10 -22.92 -19.13 -30.96
CA SER A 10 -21.60 -18.74 -30.51
C SER A 10 -21.80 -18.06 -29.16
N ALA A 11 -21.84 -18.85 -28.12
CA ALA A 11 -21.54 -18.34 -26.83
C ALA A 11 -20.12 -17.82 -26.93
N THR A 12 -20.01 -16.57 -27.28
CA THR A 12 -18.80 -15.86 -26.97
C THR A 12 -18.78 -15.82 -25.45
N LEU A 13 -18.20 -16.85 -24.86
CA LEU A 13 -17.69 -16.71 -23.53
C LEU A 13 -16.67 -15.60 -23.65
N LEU A 14 -17.11 -14.41 -23.38
CA LEU A 14 -16.21 -13.42 -22.87
C LEU A 14 -15.73 -13.97 -21.53
N VAL A 15 -14.73 -14.82 -21.61
CA VAL A 15 -13.80 -14.91 -20.51
C VAL A 15 -13.14 -13.56 -20.52
N GLY A 16 -13.84 -12.58 -19.94
CA GLY A 16 -13.18 -11.42 -19.47
C GLY A 16 -12.03 -11.99 -18.66
N THR A 17 -10.81 -11.80 -19.14
CA THR A 17 -9.70 -11.83 -18.26
C THR A 17 -10.15 -10.94 -17.12
N ILE A 18 -10.57 -11.58 -16.03
CA ILE A 18 -10.63 -10.89 -14.77
C ILE A 18 -9.16 -10.57 -14.53
N ALA A 19 -8.76 -9.42 -15.05
CA ALA A 19 -7.58 -8.79 -14.56
C ALA A 19 -7.91 -8.58 -13.09
N PHE A 20 -7.38 -9.44 -12.23
CA PHE A 20 -7.28 -9.11 -10.83
C PHE A 20 -6.44 -7.85 -10.79
N ALA A 21 -7.12 -6.70 -10.92
CA ALA A 21 -6.52 -5.45 -10.57
C ALA A 21 -5.98 -5.67 -9.16
N GLN A 22 -4.66 -5.71 -9.05
CA GLN A 22 -4.01 -5.82 -7.77
C GLN A 22 -4.59 -4.71 -6.90
N THR A 23 -5.25 -5.08 -5.81
CA THR A 23 -5.80 -4.12 -4.86
C THR A 23 -4.67 -3.22 -4.39
N ALA A 24 -4.88 -1.91 -4.40
CA ALA A 24 -3.91 -0.98 -3.85
C ALA A 24 -3.55 -1.41 -2.41
N PRO A 25 -2.27 -1.35 -2.01
CA PRO A 25 -1.84 -1.82 -0.69
C PRO A 25 -2.32 -0.92 0.44
N THR A 26 -2.91 0.22 0.13
CA THR A 26 -3.38 1.20 1.10
C THR A 26 -4.83 1.57 0.86
N LYS A 27 -5.42 2.16 1.88
CA LYS A 27 -6.75 2.78 1.84
C LYS A 27 -6.61 4.25 2.21
N THR A 28 -7.67 5.02 2.01
CA THR A 28 -7.77 6.39 2.50
C THR A 28 -8.65 6.41 3.74
N GLY A 29 -8.19 7.07 4.77
CA GLY A 29 -8.92 7.27 6.01
C GLY A 29 -9.05 8.73 6.38
N ASP A 30 -9.88 9.00 7.38
CA ASP A 30 -10.09 10.33 7.93
C ASP A 30 -9.35 10.47 9.26
N SER A 31 -8.81 11.67 9.48
CA SER A 31 -8.18 12.02 10.75
C SER A 31 -8.49 13.47 11.09
N THR A 32 -8.12 13.89 12.29
CA THR A 32 -8.20 15.29 12.71
C THR A 32 -7.32 16.22 11.86
N LYS A 33 -6.37 15.64 11.13
CA LYS A 33 -5.45 16.36 10.22
C LYS A 33 -5.80 16.18 8.74
N GLY A 34 -7.01 15.73 8.45
CA GLY A 34 -7.49 15.52 7.08
C GLY A 34 -7.36 14.07 6.61
N LYS A 35 -7.39 13.89 5.30
CA LYS A 35 -7.27 12.56 4.67
C LYS A 35 -5.86 12.02 4.83
N VAL A 36 -5.75 10.75 5.18
CA VAL A 36 -4.49 10.04 5.36
C VAL A 36 -4.50 8.72 4.59
N LEU A 37 -3.33 8.25 4.19
CA LEU A 37 -3.19 6.86 3.76
C LEU A 37 -3.23 5.96 4.99
N THR A 38 -3.88 4.82 4.85
CA THR A 38 -3.94 3.80 5.91
C THR A 38 -3.56 2.43 5.36
N ASP A 39 -3.18 1.54 6.27
CA ASP A 39 -3.04 0.12 5.96
C ASP A 39 -4.43 -0.55 5.90
N SER A 40 -4.44 -1.87 5.69
CA SER A 40 -5.69 -2.64 5.60
C SER A 40 -6.50 -2.65 6.90
N LYS A 41 -5.86 -2.34 8.01
CA LYS A 41 -6.48 -2.27 9.35
C LYS A 41 -6.99 -0.88 9.69
N GLY A 42 -6.79 0.10 8.81
CA GLY A 42 -7.18 1.49 9.03
C GLY A 42 -6.17 2.31 9.81
N MET A 43 -4.97 1.78 10.06
CA MET A 43 -3.92 2.50 10.78
C MET A 43 -3.20 3.48 9.86
N THR A 44 -2.95 4.68 10.37
CA THR A 44 -2.30 5.76 9.62
C THR A 44 -0.90 5.37 9.17
N LEU A 45 -0.57 5.70 7.94
CA LEU A 45 0.76 5.50 7.37
C LEU A 45 1.56 6.79 7.40
N TYR A 46 2.87 6.63 7.54
CA TYR A 46 3.84 7.71 7.67
C TYR A 46 4.98 7.56 6.68
N ILE A 47 5.63 8.67 6.40
CA ILE A 47 6.86 8.75 5.62
C ILE A 47 7.98 9.32 6.48
N PHE A 48 9.21 9.00 6.13
CA PHE A 48 10.42 9.36 6.87
C PHE A 48 11.34 10.23 6.02
N ASP A 49 11.67 11.42 6.49
CA ASP A 49 12.47 12.39 5.72
C ASP A 49 13.88 11.90 5.40
N LYS A 50 14.42 10.98 6.20
CA LYS A 50 15.77 10.43 5.98
C LYS A 50 15.81 9.31 4.93
N ASP A 51 14.66 8.85 4.48
CA ASP A 51 14.60 7.90 3.37
C ASP A 51 14.95 8.60 2.07
N ASP A 52 15.81 7.99 1.27
CA ASP A 52 16.33 8.56 0.05
C ASP A 52 16.42 7.52 -1.05
N GLY A 53 16.11 7.96 -2.29
CA GLY A 53 16.26 7.12 -3.48
C GLY A 53 15.43 5.84 -3.47
N GLY A 54 14.29 5.83 -2.78
CA GLY A 54 13.44 4.65 -2.66
C GLY A 54 14.00 3.60 -1.71
N LYS A 55 14.95 3.96 -0.84
CA LYS A 55 15.51 3.09 0.19
C LYS A 55 15.02 3.49 1.56
N SER A 56 14.80 2.49 2.41
CA SER A 56 14.48 2.71 3.81
C SER A 56 15.75 2.90 4.62
N ALA A 57 15.82 4.00 5.38
CA ALA A 57 16.89 4.27 6.35
C ALA A 57 16.46 3.89 7.78
N CYS A 58 15.26 3.37 7.97
CA CYS A 58 14.71 3.00 9.27
C CYS A 58 14.91 1.50 9.50
N ASN A 59 15.93 1.14 10.25
CA ASN A 59 16.31 -0.24 10.54
C ASN A 59 16.47 -0.46 12.04
N GLY A 60 16.51 -1.72 12.47
CA GLY A 60 16.72 -2.08 13.88
C GLY A 60 15.66 -1.46 14.80
N PRO A 61 16.08 -0.75 15.87
CA PRO A 61 15.15 -0.11 16.82
C PRO A 61 14.19 0.87 16.17
N CYS A 62 14.60 1.57 15.12
CA CYS A 62 13.73 2.44 14.35
C CYS A 62 12.56 1.66 13.77
N ALA A 63 12.83 0.50 13.16
CA ALA A 63 11.77 -0.34 12.56
C ALA A 63 10.87 -1.01 13.60
N THR A 64 11.32 -1.14 14.84
CA THR A 64 10.47 -1.59 15.95
C THR A 64 9.45 -0.52 16.32
N ASN A 65 9.85 0.72 16.37
CA ASN A 65 8.97 1.85 16.66
C ASN A 65 8.12 2.25 15.45
N TRP A 66 8.67 2.12 14.26
CA TRP A 66 8.04 2.46 12.99
C TRP A 66 8.02 1.24 12.06
N PRO A 67 7.12 0.28 12.31
CA PRO A 67 7.06 -0.91 11.47
C PRO A 67 6.81 -0.56 10.00
N PRO A 68 7.59 -1.12 9.08
CA PRO A 68 7.35 -0.90 7.65
C PRO A 68 6.03 -1.53 7.21
N LEU A 69 5.38 -0.91 6.24
CA LEU A 69 4.26 -1.52 5.54
C LEU A 69 4.81 -2.64 4.66
N THR A 70 4.68 -3.88 5.12
CA THR A 70 5.30 -5.02 4.46
C THR A 70 4.57 -5.40 3.18
N ALA A 71 5.35 -5.78 2.16
CA ALA A 71 4.85 -6.35 0.93
C ALA A 71 5.20 -7.84 0.89
N SER A 72 4.33 -8.66 0.26
CA SER A 72 4.63 -10.07 0.06
C SER A 72 5.80 -10.25 -0.91
N ALA A 73 6.46 -11.41 -0.86
CA ALA A 73 7.62 -11.70 -1.71
C ALA A 73 7.30 -11.63 -3.21
N ASP A 74 6.05 -11.90 -3.59
CA ASP A 74 5.56 -11.88 -4.96
C ASP A 74 4.77 -10.61 -5.31
N ALA A 75 4.73 -9.64 -4.41
CA ALA A 75 4.07 -8.36 -4.68
C ALA A 75 4.76 -7.63 -5.83
N LYS A 76 3.95 -6.94 -6.62
CA LYS A 76 4.42 -6.20 -7.80
C LYS A 76 4.04 -4.73 -7.70
N PRO A 77 4.84 -3.83 -8.26
CA PRO A 77 4.46 -2.43 -8.35
C PRO A 77 3.10 -2.26 -9.01
N THR A 78 2.32 -1.32 -8.50
CA THR A 78 1.00 -0.98 -9.05
C THR A 78 0.72 0.51 -8.90
N GLY A 79 0.45 1.20 -10.01
CA GLY A 79 0.20 2.64 -10.01
C GLY A 79 1.37 3.42 -9.41
N ALA A 80 1.10 4.24 -8.40
CA ALA A 80 2.11 5.03 -7.70
C ALA A 80 2.85 4.23 -6.61
N TYR A 81 2.54 2.93 -6.46
CA TYR A 81 3.14 2.06 -5.44
C TYR A 81 4.29 1.26 -6.03
N THR A 82 5.41 1.27 -5.33
CA THR A 82 6.60 0.49 -5.66
C THR A 82 7.03 -0.36 -4.47
N ILE A 83 7.97 -1.26 -4.69
CA ILE A 83 8.48 -2.17 -3.68
C ILE A 83 9.92 -1.81 -3.37
N VAL A 84 10.19 -1.62 -2.09
CA VAL A 84 11.53 -1.36 -1.56
C VAL A 84 12.07 -2.64 -0.97
N THR A 85 13.31 -2.99 -1.29
CA THR A 85 14.04 -4.05 -0.60
C THR A 85 14.77 -3.42 0.57
N ARG A 86 14.45 -3.86 1.77
CA ARG A 86 15.06 -3.39 3.00
C ARG A 86 16.42 -4.04 3.22
N ASP A 87 17.25 -3.44 4.08
CA ASP A 87 18.58 -3.97 4.40
C ASP A 87 18.52 -5.37 5.03
N ASP A 88 17.41 -5.71 5.70
CA ASP A 88 17.18 -7.04 6.27
C ASP A 88 16.64 -8.07 5.25
N GLY A 89 16.50 -7.68 3.99
CA GLY A 89 15.93 -8.53 2.92
C GLY A 89 14.41 -8.51 2.84
N GLY A 90 13.72 -7.85 3.76
CA GLY A 90 12.27 -7.70 3.73
C GLY A 90 11.81 -6.77 2.61
N LYS A 91 10.55 -6.90 2.21
CA LYS A 91 9.92 -6.07 1.20
C LYS A 91 8.95 -5.08 1.85
N GLN A 92 8.99 -3.86 1.41
CA GLN A 92 8.19 -2.76 1.94
C GLN A 92 7.53 -1.98 0.81
N TRP A 93 6.27 -1.60 1.01
CA TRP A 93 5.59 -0.72 0.08
C TRP A 93 6.09 0.72 0.19
N ALA A 94 6.22 1.36 -0.96
CA ALA A 94 6.48 2.79 -1.09
C ALA A 94 5.38 3.44 -1.93
N TYR A 95 5.03 4.67 -1.61
CA TYR A 95 4.07 5.48 -2.34
C TYR A 95 4.77 6.71 -2.91
N LYS A 96 4.69 6.90 -4.22
CA LYS A 96 5.39 7.99 -4.93
C LYS A 96 6.89 8.04 -4.56
N GLY A 97 7.51 6.86 -4.44
CA GLY A 97 8.93 6.71 -4.11
C GLY A 97 9.27 6.82 -2.62
N LYS A 98 8.28 6.98 -1.75
CA LYS A 98 8.49 7.14 -0.32
C LYS A 98 8.07 5.89 0.42
N PRO A 99 9.00 5.18 1.09
CA PRO A 99 8.67 4.03 1.92
C PRO A 99 7.63 4.37 2.98
N LEU A 100 6.70 3.45 3.22
CA LEU A 100 5.57 3.65 4.12
C LEU A 100 5.76 2.87 5.41
N TYR A 101 5.35 3.49 6.53
CA TYR A 101 5.48 2.95 7.88
C TYR A 101 4.20 3.15 8.67
N THR A 102 3.99 2.32 9.69
CA THR A 102 3.05 2.61 10.77
C THR A 102 3.81 3.14 11.99
N TRP A 103 3.08 3.71 12.94
CA TRP A 103 3.65 4.18 14.22
C TRP A 103 3.14 3.30 15.35
N SER A 104 4.06 2.71 16.10
CA SER A 104 3.73 1.74 17.15
C SER A 104 2.87 2.31 18.27
N LYS A 105 2.87 3.62 18.46
CA LYS A 105 2.08 4.30 19.50
C LYS A 105 0.68 4.71 19.03
N ASP A 106 0.37 4.59 17.76
CA ASP A 106 -1.01 4.70 17.28
C ASP A 106 -1.77 3.43 17.68
N THR A 107 -2.88 3.59 18.38
CA THR A 107 -3.60 2.45 18.97
C THR A 107 -4.95 2.18 18.32
N LYS A 108 -5.47 3.14 17.54
CA LYS A 108 -6.77 3.02 16.89
C LYS A 108 -6.82 3.77 15.57
N THR A 109 -7.79 3.41 14.75
CA THR A 109 -8.09 4.11 13.50
C THR A 109 -8.27 5.60 13.74
N GLY A 110 -7.63 6.42 12.91
CA GLY A 110 -7.69 7.88 13.01
C GLY A 110 -6.59 8.48 13.87
N ASP A 111 -5.84 7.68 14.64
CA ASP A 111 -4.69 8.18 15.38
C ASP A 111 -3.62 8.70 14.42
N VAL A 112 -3.05 9.84 14.76
CA VAL A 112 -1.98 10.50 13.99
C VAL A 112 -0.89 11.01 14.93
N THR A 113 -0.59 10.25 15.97
CA THR A 113 0.35 10.66 17.02
C THR A 113 1.80 10.67 16.55
N GLY A 114 2.08 10.05 15.40
CA GLY A 114 3.41 10.01 14.82
C GLY A 114 3.76 11.22 13.96
N ASP A 115 2.78 12.05 13.63
CA ASP A 115 3.02 13.22 12.78
C ASP A 115 3.90 14.26 13.48
N GLY A 116 5.01 14.62 12.84
CA GLY A 116 5.95 15.60 13.37
C GLY A 116 6.95 15.04 14.38
N VAL A 117 6.96 13.74 14.67
CA VAL A 117 7.92 13.16 15.61
C VAL A 117 9.35 13.44 15.13
N ASN A 118 10.16 14.01 16.00
CA ASN A 118 11.54 14.41 15.74
C ASN A 118 11.71 15.32 14.50
N ASN A 119 10.61 15.94 14.01
CA ASN A 119 10.57 16.75 12.78
C ASN A 119 10.98 15.99 11.51
N VAL A 120 11.02 14.67 11.53
CA VAL A 120 11.41 13.83 10.38
C VAL A 120 10.34 12.81 9.96
N TRP A 121 9.28 12.67 10.75
CA TRP A 121 8.16 11.79 10.45
C TRP A 121 6.92 12.59 10.11
N HIS A 122 6.25 12.23 9.02
CA HIS A 122 5.09 12.93 8.52
C HIS A 122 4.02 11.94 8.08
N ILE A 123 2.76 12.34 8.19
CA ILE A 123 1.65 11.56 7.66
C ILE A 123 1.83 11.39 6.15
N ALA A 124 1.62 10.17 5.66
CA ALA A 124 1.48 9.92 4.23
C ALA A 124 0.07 10.30 3.80
N THR A 125 -0.03 11.18 2.80
CA THR A 125 -1.30 11.66 2.27
C THR A 125 -1.56 11.11 0.87
N PRO A 126 -2.85 10.91 0.51
CA PRO A 126 -3.21 10.45 -0.82
C PRO A 126 -2.71 11.35 -1.94
#